data_ff70e9a5f5f5dc857d9e27fad108eb66
#
_entry.id   ff70e9a5f5f5dc857d9e27fad108eb66
#
_cell.length_a   1.000
_cell.length_b   1.000
_cell.length_c   1.000
_cell.angle_alpha   90.00
_cell.angle_beta   90.00
_cell.angle_gamma   90.00
#
_symmetry.space_group_name_H-M   'P 1'
#
loop_
_entity.id
_entity.type
_entity.pdbx_description
1 polymer ?
#
loop_
_entity_poly.entity_id
_entity_poly.type
_entity_poly.pdbx_seq_one_letter_code
_entity_poly.pdbx_strand_id
1 'polypeptide(L)'
;ISKAAKIKSPDVKIVVQEKQLGTGHAVKQAERLLGKSGKDILILYGDVPFIKSETISKLIKARKTSDIAVLGFDTKHPGMYGRLITNGENIFGIVEAKDATQEQLNISVCNSGVILGRADLIFDLIAKIGSDNASAEFYLTDCIELAAKAGFKSSLVLCDEKETIGVNSLEELAQAEELFQRAKRIEFMEKGVQLNSPETVFFSFDTEIGKGTVIEQNVVLAPAVTIEENATIRAFSHLEGCRIFPNSTIGP
;
A
#
# COMPACT_ATOMS: atom_id res chain seq x y z
N ILE A 1 -8.16 10.81 -11.06
CA ILE A 1 -8.28 9.84 -9.95
C ILE A 1 -9.72 9.34 -9.85
N SER A 2 -10.74 10.19 -9.56
CA SER A 2 -12.13 9.78 -9.33
C SER A 2 -12.74 8.92 -10.45
N LYS A 3 -12.49 9.26 -11.71
CA LYS A 3 -12.96 8.48 -12.87
C LYS A 3 -12.29 7.10 -12.92
N ALA A 4 -10.98 7.04 -12.70
CA ALA A 4 -10.22 5.79 -12.71
C ALA A 4 -10.65 4.86 -11.55
N ALA A 5 -10.87 5.42 -10.35
CA ALA A 5 -11.35 4.64 -9.20
C ALA A 5 -12.73 4.01 -9.48
N LYS A 6 -13.67 4.75 -10.08
CA LYS A 6 -15.00 4.22 -10.43
C LYS A 6 -14.98 3.16 -11.53
N ILE A 7 -14.01 3.22 -12.44
CA ILE A 7 -13.84 2.17 -13.47
C ILE A 7 -13.41 0.86 -12.81
N LYS A 8 -12.49 0.91 -11.84
CA LYS A 8 -11.96 -0.28 -11.15
C LYS A 8 -12.91 -0.82 -10.08
N SER A 9 -13.66 0.07 -9.40
CA SER A 9 -14.62 -0.30 -8.36
C SER A 9 -15.86 0.60 -8.47
N PRO A 10 -16.93 0.14 -9.16
CA PRO A 10 -18.14 0.95 -9.39
C PRO A 10 -18.82 1.46 -8.11
N ASP A 11 -18.74 0.67 -7.03
CA ASP A 11 -19.36 0.99 -5.74
C ASP A 11 -18.52 1.90 -4.84
N VAL A 12 -17.33 2.31 -5.30
CA VAL A 12 -16.45 3.20 -4.52
C VAL A 12 -17.15 4.53 -4.24
N LYS A 13 -17.12 4.95 -2.97
CA LYS A 13 -17.59 6.27 -2.56
C LYS A 13 -16.41 7.25 -2.60
N ILE A 14 -16.64 8.40 -3.20
CA ILE A 14 -15.62 9.42 -3.38
C ILE A 14 -16.03 10.65 -2.57
N VAL A 15 -15.11 11.13 -1.75
CA VAL A 15 -15.21 12.43 -1.07
C VAL A 15 -14.06 13.32 -1.55
N VAL A 16 -14.30 14.60 -1.63
CA VAL A 16 -13.32 15.57 -2.16
C VAL A 16 -12.77 16.40 -1.00
N GLN A 17 -11.46 16.48 -0.90
CA GLN A 17 -10.76 17.44 -0.06
C GLN A 17 -10.53 18.72 -0.88
N GLU A 18 -11.39 19.72 -0.73
CA GLU A 18 -11.29 20.95 -1.52
C GLU A 18 -10.06 21.79 -1.17
N LYS A 19 -9.71 21.85 0.11
CA LYS A 19 -8.50 22.51 0.62
C LYS A 19 -7.53 21.45 1.14
N GLN A 20 -6.32 21.44 0.63
CA GLN A 20 -5.25 20.53 1.04
C GLN A 20 -4.63 21.01 2.35
N LEU A 21 -5.25 20.65 3.47
CA LEU A 21 -4.84 21.07 4.82
C LEU A 21 -4.17 19.92 5.61
N GLY A 22 -3.59 18.95 4.93
CA GLY A 22 -2.90 17.81 5.52
C GLY A 22 -3.67 16.49 5.48
N THR A 23 -3.00 15.42 5.91
CA THR A 23 -3.49 14.04 5.82
C THR A 23 -4.64 13.75 6.78
N GLY A 24 -4.63 14.28 8.00
CA GLY A 24 -5.76 14.20 8.93
C GLY A 24 -7.01 14.88 8.40
N HIS A 25 -6.84 16.06 7.75
CA HIS A 25 -7.95 16.73 7.11
C HIS A 25 -8.51 15.94 5.92
N ALA A 26 -7.66 15.22 5.17
CA ALA A 26 -8.11 14.35 4.08
C ALA A 26 -9.00 13.21 4.58
N VAL A 27 -8.57 12.51 5.63
CA VAL A 27 -9.34 11.41 6.25
C VAL A 27 -10.65 11.94 6.84
N LYS A 28 -10.65 13.13 7.44
CA LYS A 28 -11.85 13.77 8.00
C LYS A 28 -12.98 13.92 6.98
N GLN A 29 -12.69 14.08 5.68
CA GLN A 29 -13.73 14.17 4.64
C GLN A 29 -14.60 12.90 4.57
N ALA A 30 -14.07 11.75 5.01
CA ALA A 30 -14.81 10.49 5.03
C ALA A 30 -15.68 10.29 6.29
N GLU A 31 -15.59 11.16 7.30
CA GLU A 31 -16.30 11.03 8.59
C GLU A 31 -17.79 10.84 8.43
N ARG A 32 -18.44 11.63 7.54
CA ARG A 32 -19.87 11.54 7.27
C ARG A 32 -20.33 10.15 6.80
N LEU A 33 -19.43 9.44 6.10
CA LEU A 33 -19.71 8.11 5.54
C LEU A 33 -19.37 6.98 6.50
N LEU A 34 -18.33 7.14 7.31
CA LEU A 34 -17.70 6.06 8.08
C LEU A 34 -17.74 6.24 9.60
N GLY A 35 -17.82 7.48 10.10
CA GLY A 35 -17.64 7.81 11.53
C GLY A 35 -18.58 7.08 12.49
N LYS A 36 -19.79 6.78 12.04
CA LYS A 36 -20.81 6.04 12.84
C LYS A 36 -20.97 4.59 12.41
N SER A 37 -20.02 4.03 11.69
CA SER A 37 -20.14 2.67 11.16
C SER A 37 -20.05 1.57 12.23
N GLY A 38 -19.44 1.86 13.39
CA GLY A 38 -19.11 0.88 14.42
C GLY A 38 -18.08 -0.16 13.99
N LYS A 39 -17.42 0.07 12.85
CA LYS A 39 -16.44 -0.84 12.23
C LYS A 39 -15.03 -0.29 12.36
N ASP A 40 -14.05 -1.15 12.16
CA ASP A 40 -12.69 -0.72 11.93
C ASP A 40 -12.54 -0.10 10.54
N ILE A 41 -11.69 0.91 10.42
CA ILE A 41 -11.29 1.52 9.16
C ILE A 41 -9.80 1.32 8.97
N LEU A 42 -9.43 0.97 7.74
CA LEU A 42 -8.04 0.90 7.28
C LEU A 42 -7.78 2.13 6.40
N ILE A 43 -6.80 2.93 6.80
CA ILE A 43 -6.35 4.11 6.06
C ILE A 43 -5.11 3.70 5.28
N LEU A 44 -5.14 3.89 3.96
CA LEU A 44 -4.05 3.62 3.03
C LEU A 44 -3.79 4.85 2.18
N TYR A 45 -2.53 5.08 1.83
CA TYR A 45 -2.15 6.11 0.87
C TYR A 45 -2.25 5.57 -0.56
N GLY A 46 -2.86 6.35 -1.44
CA GLY A 46 -3.10 5.94 -2.83
C GLY A 46 -1.85 5.90 -3.71
N ASP A 47 -0.75 6.45 -3.24
CA ASP A 47 0.57 6.49 -3.87
C ASP A 47 1.55 5.43 -3.33
N VAL A 48 1.10 4.53 -2.45
CA VAL A 48 1.89 3.41 -1.90
C VAL A 48 1.31 2.08 -2.39
N PRO A 49 1.70 1.58 -3.59
CA PRO A 49 0.99 0.50 -4.27
C PRO A 49 1.39 -0.91 -3.82
N PHE A 50 2.44 -1.08 -2.99
CA PHE A 50 3.04 -2.40 -2.73
C PHE A 50 2.66 -3.06 -1.41
N ILE A 51 1.72 -2.50 -0.66
CA ILE A 51 1.25 -3.10 0.60
C ILE A 51 0.61 -4.47 0.32
N LYS A 52 1.17 -5.52 0.94
CA LYS A 52 0.73 -6.90 0.73
C LYS A 52 -0.50 -7.25 1.58
N SER A 53 -1.31 -8.18 1.10
CA SER A 53 -2.47 -8.72 1.83
C SER A 53 -2.09 -9.40 3.14
N GLU A 54 -0.93 -10.05 3.19
CA GLU A 54 -0.36 -10.67 4.40
C GLU A 54 -0.04 -9.60 5.46
N THR A 55 0.48 -8.44 5.04
CA THR A 55 0.78 -7.31 5.90
C THR A 55 -0.50 -6.68 6.47
N ILE A 56 -1.54 -6.52 5.65
CA ILE A 56 -2.87 -6.10 6.11
C ILE A 56 -3.44 -7.11 7.11
N SER A 57 -3.27 -8.40 6.85
CA SER A 57 -3.71 -9.47 7.77
C SER A 57 -3.00 -9.39 9.13
N LYS A 58 -1.70 -9.04 9.17
CA LYS A 58 -0.96 -8.80 10.42
C LYS A 58 -1.51 -7.57 11.17
N LEU A 59 -1.84 -6.47 10.48
CA LEU A 59 -2.47 -5.29 11.07
C LEU A 59 -3.82 -5.65 11.70
N ILE A 60 -4.68 -6.39 11.00
CA ILE A 60 -5.97 -6.87 11.52
C ILE A 60 -5.79 -7.74 12.77
N LYS A 61 -4.75 -8.57 12.79
CA LYS A 61 -4.43 -9.39 13.97
C LYS A 61 -3.98 -8.53 15.15
N ALA A 62 -3.07 -7.57 14.95
CA ALA A 62 -2.59 -6.65 15.98
C ALA A 62 -3.73 -5.79 16.55
N ARG A 63 -4.66 -5.34 15.70
CA ARG A 63 -5.84 -4.56 16.10
C ARG A 63 -6.75 -5.30 17.10
N LYS A 64 -6.74 -6.63 17.17
CA LYS A 64 -7.52 -7.39 18.14
C LYS A 64 -7.07 -7.18 19.59
N THR A 65 -5.83 -6.76 19.80
CA THR A 65 -5.21 -6.57 21.13
C THR A 65 -4.80 -5.12 21.41
N SER A 66 -5.15 -4.20 20.50
CA SER A 66 -4.88 -2.77 20.61
C SER A 66 -6.04 -1.95 20.05
N ASP A 67 -6.12 -0.67 20.40
CA ASP A 67 -7.15 0.24 19.89
C ASP A 67 -6.82 0.78 18.50
N ILE A 68 -5.53 0.87 18.18
CA ILE A 68 -5.01 1.28 16.88
C ILE A 68 -3.84 0.36 16.52
N ALA A 69 -3.71 -0.03 15.25
CA ALA A 69 -2.54 -0.69 14.71
C ALA A 69 -1.93 0.18 13.62
N VAL A 70 -0.63 0.40 13.70
CA VAL A 70 0.13 1.25 12.77
C VAL A 70 1.16 0.39 12.05
N LEU A 71 1.25 0.55 10.73
CA LEU A 71 2.29 -0.08 9.95
C LEU A 71 3.54 0.79 9.95
N GLY A 72 4.66 0.19 10.32
CA GLY A 72 5.98 0.79 10.22
C GLY A 72 6.94 -0.10 9.47
N PHE A 73 8.11 0.41 9.21
CA PHE A 73 9.24 -0.32 8.64
C PHE A 73 10.54 0.16 9.24
N ASP A 74 11.55 -0.72 9.26
CA ASP A 74 12.89 -0.38 9.73
C ASP A 74 13.80 -0.14 8.53
N THR A 75 14.52 0.99 8.54
CA THR A 75 15.41 1.38 7.42
C THR A 75 16.70 2.01 7.93
N LYS A 76 17.78 1.79 7.18
CA LYS A 76 19.07 2.48 7.40
C LYS A 76 19.07 3.93 6.90
N HIS A 77 18.08 4.30 6.08
CA HIS A 77 18.01 5.61 5.44
C HIS A 77 16.62 6.24 5.69
N PRO A 78 16.31 6.65 6.94
CA PRO A 78 14.98 7.14 7.32
C PRO A 78 14.50 8.38 6.56
N GLY A 79 15.42 9.16 5.97
CA GLY A 79 15.08 10.33 5.15
C GLY A 79 14.01 11.22 5.76
N MET A 80 12.99 11.53 4.99
CA MET A 80 11.88 12.40 5.38
C MET A 80 10.66 11.67 5.97
N TYR A 81 10.75 10.35 6.20
CA TYR A 81 9.65 9.61 6.83
C TYR A 81 9.43 10.04 8.29
N GLY A 82 8.20 9.98 8.78
CA GLY A 82 7.88 10.16 10.20
C GLY A 82 8.53 9.06 11.07
N ARG A 83 9.00 9.42 12.25
CA ARG A 83 9.65 8.51 13.20
C ARG A 83 8.64 7.95 14.18
N LEU A 84 8.63 6.64 14.40
CA LEU A 84 7.77 5.98 15.38
C LEU A 84 8.43 5.99 16.75
N ILE A 85 7.81 6.67 17.71
CA ILE A 85 8.26 6.69 19.10
C ILE A 85 7.66 5.48 19.80
N THR A 86 8.49 4.48 20.10
CA THR A 86 8.03 3.18 20.57
C THR A 86 8.67 2.74 21.88
N ASN A 87 7.99 1.82 22.58
CA ASN A 87 8.57 1.01 23.63
C ASN A 87 8.09 -0.44 23.39
N GLY A 88 8.98 -1.27 22.83
CA GLY A 88 8.61 -2.56 22.27
C GLY A 88 7.62 -2.41 21.12
N GLU A 89 6.53 -3.14 21.18
CA GLU A 89 5.46 -3.05 20.15
C GLU A 89 4.45 -1.91 20.40
N ASN A 90 4.56 -1.17 21.50
CA ASN A 90 3.64 -0.06 21.78
C ASN A 90 4.20 1.23 21.18
N ILE A 91 3.31 2.00 20.54
CA ILE A 91 3.63 3.30 19.95
C ILE A 91 3.02 4.40 20.83
N PHE A 92 3.80 5.41 21.14
CA PHE A 92 3.39 6.57 21.94
C PHE A 92 3.22 7.83 21.09
N GLY A 93 3.80 7.87 19.90
CA GLY A 93 3.68 9.00 18.99
C GLY A 93 4.37 8.72 17.67
N ILE A 94 4.10 9.59 16.72
CA ILE A 94 4.79 9.65 15.43
C ILE A 94 5.24 11.10 15.26
N VAL A 95 6.52 11.31 15.02
CA VAL A 95 7.07 12.66 14.80
C VAL A 95 7.50 12.76 13.35
N GLU A 96 6.95 13.73 12.63
CA GLU A 96 7.35 14.01 11.26
C GLU A 96 8.79 14.52 11.20
N ALA A 97 9.55 14.15 10.17
CA ALA A 97 10.98 14.47 10.10
C ALA A 97 11.29 15.99 10.19
N LYS A 98 10.36 16.84 9.73
CA LYS A 98 10.50 18.32 9.79
C LYS A 98 10.36 18.88 11.21
N ASP A 99 9.67 18.16 12.08
CA ASP A 99 9.38 18.55 13.48
C ASP A 99 10.25 17.77 14.47
N ALA A 100 11.04 16.80 13.98
CA ALA A 100 11.84 15.89 14.82
C ALA A 100 13.10 16.57 15.36
N THR A 101 13.42 16.26 16.62
CA THR A 101 14.73 16.61 17.21
C THR A 101 15.85 15.78 16.57
N GLN A 102 17.11 16.21 16.75
CA GLN A 102 18.27 15.49 16.24
C GLN A 102 18.35 14.04 16.78
N GLU A 103 17.92 13.82 18.02
CA GLU A 103 17.86 12.47 18.61
C GLU A 103 16.77 11.62 17.94
N GLN A 104 15.59 12.20 17.71
CA GLN A 104 14.50 11.51 17.03
C GLN A 104 14.81 11.18 15.56
N LEU A 105 15.57 12.02 14.86
CA LEU A 105 16.02 11.75 13.49
C LEU A 105 16.87 10.47 13.38
N ASN A 106 17.53 10.04 14.46
CA ASN A 106 18.32 8.81 14.49
C ASN A 106 17.48 7.53 14.65
N ILE A 107 16.17 7.64 14.88
CA ILE A 107 15.27 6.48 14.97
C ILE A 107 15.14 5.87 13.57
N SER A 108 15.43 4.56 13.45
CA SER A 108 15.37 3.82 12.20
C SER A 108 13.95 3.34 11.85
N VAL A 109 13.07 3.21 12.86
CA VAL A 109 11.70 2.74 12.66
C VAL A 109 10.81 3.89 12.19
N CYS A 110 10.34 3.77 10.95
CA CYS A 110 9.61 4.79 10.24
C CYS A 110 8.13 4.45 10.07
N ASN A 111 7.30 5.49 9.94
CA ASN A 111 5.88 5.39 9.67
C ASN A 111 5.63 5.18 8.18
N SER A 112 4.79 4.21 7.84
CA SER A 112 4.35 3.97 6.46
C SER A 112 3.12 4.79 6.05
N GLY A 113 2.46 5.45 7.00
CA GLY A 113 1.18 6.13 6.78
C GLY A 113 -0.05 5.23 6.87
N VAL A 114 0.12 3.92 7.03
CA VAL A 114 -1.00 2.97 7.13
C VAL A 114 -1.44 2.81 8.58
N ILE A 115 -2.72 3.09 8.82
CA ILE A 115 -3.33 3.05 10.15
C ILE A 115 -4.63 2.25 10.09
N LEU A 116 -4.82 1.33 11.04
CA LEU A 116 -6.05 0.57 11.24
C LEU A 116 -6.59 0.84 12.64
N GLY A 117 -7.82 1.25 12.75
CA GLY A 117 -8.47 1.52 14.04
C GLY A 117 -9.98 1.60 13.93
N ARG A 118 -10.66 1.66 15.08
CA ARG A 118 -12.11 1.86 15.10
C ARG A 118 -12.48 3.23 14.55
N ALA A 119 -13.47 3.28 13.66
CA ALA A 119 -13.84 4.51 12.95
C ALA A 119 -14.17 5.66 13.89
N ASP A 120 -15.03 5.40 14.91
CA ASP A 120 -15.42 6.42 15.89
C ASP A 120 -14.19 6.98 16.63
N LEU A 121 -13.30 6.12 17.14
CA LEU A 121 -12.09 6.54 17.82
C LEU A 121 -11.18 7.38 16.89
N ILE A 122 -10.92 6.91 15.67
CA ILE A 122 -10.07 7.63 14.73
C ILE A 122 -10.63 9.02 14.41
N PHE A 123 -11.94 9.14 14.14
CA PHE A 123 -12.55 10.45 13.85
C PHE A 123 -12.62 11.36 15.08
N ASP A 124 -12.83 10.81 16.27
CA ASP A 124 -12.78 11.56 17.54
C ASP A 124 -11.37 12.13 17.81
N LEU A 125 -10.31 11.39 17.44
CA LEU A 125 -8.94 11.84 17.53
C LEU A 125 -8.63 12.89 16.46
N ILE A 126 -9.04 12.66 15.22
CA ILE A 126 -8.87 13.63 14.11
C ILE A 126 -9.52 14.97 14.43
N ALA A 127 -10.66 14.98 15.10
CA ALA A 127 -11.34 16.20 15.52
C ALA A 127 -10.52 17.08 16.50
N LYS A 128 -9.53 16.48 17.18
CA LYS A 128 -8.66 17.12 18.18
C LYS A 128 -7.27 17.49 17.65
N ILE A 129 -6.94 17.11 16.42
CA ILE A 129 -5.65 17.45 15.80
C ILE A 129 -5.56 18.96 15.58
N GLY A 130 -4.43 19.54 15.98
CA GLY A 130 -4.05 20.92 15.67
C GLY A 130 -3.28 21.04 14.37
N SER A 131 -2.87 22.27 14.04
CA SER A 131 -1.97 22.58 12.91
C SER A 131 -0.73 23.38 13.35
N ASP A 132 -0.38 23.30 14.63
CA ASP A 132 0.80 23.95 15.17
C ASP A 132 2.03 23.05 14.96
N ASN A 133 2.50 23.01 13.72
CA ASN A 133 3.64 22.24 13.26
C ASN A 133 4.35 22.94 12.09
N ALA A 134 5.50 22.42 11.66
CA ALA A 134 6.35 23.05 10.65
C ALA A 134 5.65 23.27 9.28
N SER A 135 4.62 22.49 8.95
CA SER A 135 3.88 22.63 7.69
C SER A 135 2.55 23.38 7.84
N ALA A 136 2.12 23.74 9.06
CA ALA A 136 0.81 24.29 9.38
C ALA A 136 -0.36 23.42 8.85
N GLU A 137 -0.22 22.10 8.95
CA GLU A 137 -1.14 21.10 8.44
C GLU A 137 -1.72 20.22 9.57
N PHE A 138 -2.88 19.65 9.34
CA PHE A 138 -3.47 18.64 10.23
C PHE A 138 -2.87 17.26 9.91
N TYR A 139 -1.84 16.85 10.66
CA TYR A 139 -1.18 15.57 10.46
C TYR A 139 -1.99 14.42 11.04
N LEU A 140 -2.29 13.40 10.22
CA LEU A 140 -2.95 12.19 10.69
C LEU A 140 -2.14 11.46 11.78
N THR A 141 -0.83 11.59 11.73
CA THR A 141 0.13 10.99 12.67
C THR A 141 -0.06 11.47 14.11
N ASP A 142 -0.58 12.68 14.32
CA ASP A 142 -0.87 13.24 15.66
C ASP A 142 -1.97 12.44 16.39
N CYS A 143 -2.81 11.70 15.67
CA CYS A 143 -3.79 10.79 16.28
C CYS A 143 -3.14 9.80 17.25
N ILE A 144 -1.91 9.37 16.98
CA ILE A 144 -1.25 8.34 17.78
C ILE A 144 -0.82 8.90 19.14
N GLU A 145 -0.26 10.10 19.16
CA GLU A 145 0.08 10.77 20.42
C GLU A 145 -1.18 11.10 21.23
N LEU A 146 -2.24 11.61 20.57
CA LEU A 146 -3.51 11.88 21.21
C LEU A 146 -4.16 10.62 21.78
N ALA A 147 -4.06 9.50 21.08
CA ALA A 147 -4.52 8.19 21.55
C ALA A 147 -3.75 7.77 22.82
N ALA A 148 -2.43 7.86 22.81
CA ALA A 148 -1.60 7.52 23.97
C ALA A 148 -1.91 8.40 25.18
N LYS A 149 -2.08 9.72 25.00
CA LYS A 149 -2.48 10.66 26.07
C LYS A 149 -3.87 10.36 26.65
N ALA A 150 -4.76 9.79 25.82
CA ALA A 150 -6.11 9.37 26.25
C ALA A 150 -6.16 7.96 26.84
N GLY A 151 -5.02 7.26 26.94
CA GLY A 151 -4.93 5.91 27.50
C GLY A 151 -5.26 4.78 26.52
N PHE A 152 -5.42 5.06 25.24
CA PHE A 152 -5.59 4.04 24.19
C PHE A 152 -4.27 3.42 23.80
N LYS A 153 -4.31 2.13 23.48
CA LYS A 153 -3.13 1.36 23.06
C LYS A 153 -2.96 1.38 21.54
N SER A 154 -1.78 1.84 21.07
CA SER A 154 -1.38 1.74 19.67
C SER A 154 -0.27 0.69 19.52
N SER A 155 -0.44 -0.25 18.59
CA SER A 155 0.53 -1.34 18.32
C SER A 155 1.25 -1.14 17.00
N LEU A 156 2.56 -1.42 16.98
CA LEU A 156 3.40 -1.45 15.80
C LEU A 156 3.33 -2.80 15.11
N VAL A 157 3.14 -2.77 13.80
CA VAL A 157 3.36 -3.91 12.90
C VAL A 157 4.46 -3.52 11.92
N LEU A 158 5.50 -4.33 11.81
CA LEU A 158 6.59 -4.09 10.86
C LEU A 158 6.34 -4.82 9.53
N CYS A 159 6.67 -4.15 8.42
CA CYS A 159 6.72 -4.72 7.08
C CYS A 159 8.11 -4.53 6.44
N ASP A 160 8.30 -5.10 5.27
CA ASP A 160 9.47 -4.83 4.42
C ASP A 160 9.38 -3.38 3.90
N GLU A 161 10.49 -2.64 3.94
CA GLU A 161 10.60 -1.26 3.41
C GLU A 161 10.08 -1.15 1.98
N LYS A 162 10.27 -2.19 1.15
CA LYS A 162 9.78 -2.23 -0.23
C LYS A 162 8.26 -2.12 -0.36
N GLU A 163 7.52 -2.49 0.68
CA GLU A 163 6.05 -2.35 0.68
C GLU A 163 5.61 -0.88 0.85
N THR A 164 6.49 -0.01 1.35
CA THR A 164 6.17 1.38 1.69
C THR A 164 6.66 2.39 0.65
N ILE A 165 7.18 1.91 -0.47
CA ILE A 165 7.65 2.77 -1.56
C ILE A 165 6.48 3.57 -2.12
N GLY A 166 6.58 4.90 -2.01
CA GLY A 166 5.63 5.85 -2.59
C GLY A 166 5.99 6.24 -4.02
N VAL A 167 5.00 6.70 -4.78
CA VAL A 167 5.15 7.15 -6.17
C VAL A 167 4.69 8.60 -6.30
N ASN A 168 5.63 9.55 -6.37
CA ASN A 168 5.36 10.98 -6.44
C ASN A 168 5.84 11.61 -7.77
N SER A 169 6.66 10.89 -8.55
CA SER A 169 7.20 11.35 -9.83
C SER A 169 7.09 10.27 -10.91
N LEU A 170 7.28 10.65 -12.17
CA LEU A 170 7.32 9.69 -13.29
C LEU A 170 8.54 8.76 -13.21
N GLU A 171 9.64 9.23 -12.64
CA GLU A 171 10.82 8.40 -12.40
C GLU A 171 10.52 7.32 -11.35
N GLU A 172 9.90 7.70 -10.22
CA GLU A 172 9.47 6.76 -9.18
C GLU A 172 8.41 5.78 -9.71
N LEU A 173 7.51 6.23 -10.60
CA LEU A 173 6.55 5.36 -11.27
C LEU A 173 7.25 4.29 -12.12
N ALA A 174 8.28 4.67 -12.89
CA ALA A 174 9.05 3.72 -13.69
C ALA A 174 9.81 2.71 -12.82
N GLN A 175 10.37 3.16 -11.69
CA GLN A 175 11.04 2.28 -10.73
C GLN A 175 10.03 1.32 -10.06
N ALA A 176 8.84 1.81 -9.69
CA ALA A 176 7.78 0.99 -9.15
C ALA A 176 7.32 -0.08 -10.15
N GLU A 177 7.15 0.28 -11.43
CA GLU A 177 6.80 -0.68 -12.49
C GLU A 177 7.88 -1.76 -12.62
N GLU A 178 9.16 -1.41 -12.62
CA GLU A 178 10.25 -2.39 -12.67
C GLU A 178 10.22 -3.36 -11.49
N LEU A 179 10.00 -2.86 -10.27
CA LEU A 179 9.87 -3.68 -9.06
C LEU A 179 8.68 -4.64 -9.16
N PHE A 180 7.53 -4.15 -9.63
CA PHE A 180 6.34 -4.96 -9.85
C PHE A 180 6.61 -6.08 -10.86
N GLN A 181 7.15 -5.75 -12.02
CA GLN A 181 7.43 -6.71 -13.08
C GLN A 181 8.44 -7.77 -12.61
N ARG A 182 9.48 -7.36 -11.89
CA ARG A 182 10.46 -8.28 -11.31
C ARG A 182 9.81 -9.25 -10.32
N ALA A 183 8.94 -8.77 -9.45
CA ALA A 183 8.23 -9.60 -8.49
C ALA A 183 7.31 -10.61 -9.19
N LYS A 184 6.55 -10.18 -10.21
CA LYS A 184 5.68 -11.04 -11.02
C LYS A 184 6.45 -12.13 -11.75
N ARG A 185 7.60 -11.82 -12.34
CA ARG A 185 8.47 -12.80 -13.00
C ARG A 185 8.92 -13.89 -12.04
N ILE A 186 9.39 -13.51 -10.85
CA ILE A 186 9.81 -14.46 -9.81
C ILE A 186 8.62 -15.32 -9.38
N GLU A 187 7.48 -14.71 -9.07
CA GLU A 187 6.25 -15.40 -8.67
C GLU A 187 5.84 -16.50 -9.67
N PHE A 188 5.82 -16.16 -10.96
CA PHE A 188 5.41 -17.13 -11.99
C PHE A 188 6.45 -18.23 -12.21
N MET A 189 7.75 -17.91 -12.19
CA MET A 189 8.79 -18.92 -12.27
C MET A 189 8.74 -19.90 -11.09
N GLU A 190 8.51 -19.40 -9.86
CA GLU A 190 8.31 -20.24 -8.67
C GLU A 190 7.07 -21.13 -8.77
N LYS A 191 6.02 -20.69 -9.48
CA LYS A 191 4.82 -21.47 -9.79
C LYS A 191 4.99 -22.46 -10.95
N GLY A 192 6.20 -22.55 -11.52
CA GLY A 192 6.51 -23.49 -12.60
C GLY A 192 6.16 -23.02 -14.00
N VAL A 193 6.12 -21.71 -14.24
CA VAL A 193 6.03 -21.09 -15.56
C VAL A 193 7.45 -20.87 -16.11
N GLN A 194 7.72 -21.28 -17.31
CA GLN A 194 8.99 -21.02 -17.99
C GLN A 194 8.91 -19.66 -18.72
N LEU A 195 9.82 -18.75 -18.38
CA LEU A 195 9.98 -17.46 -19.04
C LEU A 195 11.29 -17.45 -19.84
N ASN A 196 11.21 -17.30 -21.16
CA ASN A 196 12.39 -17.12 -22.01
C ASN A 196 12.71 -15.63 -22.08
N SER A 197 13.91 -15.23 -21.61
CA SER A 197 14.30 -13.81 -21.43
C SER A 197 13.30 -13.05 -20.55
N PRO A 198 13.22 -13.39 -19.25
CA PRO A 198 12.17 -12.89 -18.35
C PRO A 198 12.00 -11.37 -18.35
N GLU A 199 13.10 -10.62 -18.51
CA GLU A 199 13.14 -9.16 -18.53
C GLU A 199 12.35 -8.54 -19.69
N THR A 200 12.01 -9.33 -20.72
CA THR A 200 11.25 -8.88 -21.90
C THR A 200 9.77 -9.27 -21.85
N VAL A 201 9.34 -9.93 -20.75
CA VAL A 201 7.95 -10.33 -20.54
C VAL A 201 7.30 -9.40 -19.54
N PHE A 202 6.14 -8.84 -19.90
CA PHE A 202 5.40 -7.87 -19.09
C PHE A 202 4.04 -8.42 -18.69
N PHE A 203 3.68 -8.24 -17.42
CA PHE A 203 2.45 -8.75 -16.80
C PHE A 203 1.56 -7.61 -16.31
N SER A 204 0.26 -7.81 -16.40
CA SER A 204 -0.70 -7.01 -15.64
C SER A 204 -0.82 -7.51 -14.20
N PHE A 205 -1.40 -6.69 -13.32
CA PHE A 205 -1.61 -7.03 -11.91
C PHE A 205 -2.52 -8.26 -11.71
N ASP A 206 -3.46 -8.47 -12.63
CA ASP A 206 -4.49 -9.51 -12.64
C ASP A 206 -4.17 -10.71 -13.56
N THR A 207 -2.95 -10.76 -14.09
CA THR A 207 -2.52 -11.90 -14.92
C THR A 207 -2.48 -13.19 -14.11
N GLU A 208 -3.07 -14.25 -14.64
CA GLU A 208 -3.02 -15.60 -14.10
C GLU A 208 -2.40 -16.58 -15.11
N ILE A 209 -1.46 -17.42 -14.65
CA ILE A 209 -0.77 -18.40 -15.52
C ILE A 209 -0.65 -19.74 -14.82
N GLY A 210 -1.13 -20.81 -15.49
CA GLY A 210 -1.00 -22.19 -15.04
C GLY A 210 0.42 -22.72 -15.21
N LYS A 211 0.78 -23.71 -14.37
CA LYS A 211 2.11 -24.31 -14.39
C LYS A 211 2.40 -25.03 -15.70
N GLY A 212 3.68 -25.20 -16.03
CA GLY A 212 4.10 -25.85 -17.28
C GLY A 212 3.95 -24.98 -18.52
N THR A 213 3.39 -23.77 -18.38
CA THR A 213 3.27 -22.81 -19.48
C THR A 213 4.65 -22.25 -19.84
N VAL A 214 4.90 -22.07 -21.13
CA VAL A 214 6.09 -21.46 -21.69
C VAL A 214 5.74 -20.09 -22.29
N ILE A 215 6.38 -19.04 -21.83
CA ILE A 215 6.26 -17.68 -22.37
C ILE A 215 7.59 -17.31 -23.03
N GLU A 216 7.56 -17.07 -24.33
CA GLU A 216 8.73 -16.66 -25.09
C GLU A 216 9.05 -15.15 -24.85
N GLN A 217 10.14 -14.68 -25.43
CA GLN A 217 10.60 -13.29 -25.27
C GLN A 217 9.63 -12.28 -25.91
N ASN A 218 9.67 -11.03 -25.41
CA ASN A 218 8.90 -9.89 -25.94
C ASN A 218 7.38 -10.13 -25.95
N VAL A 219 6.87 -10.73 -24.88
CA VAL A 219 5.42 -10.95 -24.70
C VAL A 219 4.85 -9.93 -23.71
N VAL A 220 3.71 -9.35 -24.05
CA VAL A 220 2.94 -8.46 -23.20
C VAL A 220 1.61 -9.08 -22.84
N LEU A 221 1.39 -9.27 -21.53
CA LEU A 221 0.12 -9.76 -20.96
C LEU A 221 -0.58 -8.57 -20.30
N ALA A 222 -1.47 -7.92 -21.06
CA ALA A 222 -2.29 -6.80 -20.65
C ALA A 222 -3.40 -7.24 -19.68
N PRO A 223 -4.27 -6.35 -19.16
CA PRO A 223 -5.30 -6.73 -18.19
C PRO A 223 -6.25 -7.84 -18.65
N ALA A 224 -6.75 -8.60 -17.65
CA ALA A 224 -7.73 -9.68 -17.83
C ALA A 224 -7.25 -10.84 -18.72
N VAL A 225 -5.98 -11.24 -18.57
CA VAL A 225 -5.43 -12.43 -19.25
C VAL A 225 -5.31 -13.58 -18.26
N THR A 226 -5.92 -14.71 -18.61
CA THR A 226 -5.78 -16.00 -17.91
C THR A 226 -5.21 -17.03 -18.89
N ILE A 227 -4.10 -17.66 -18.53
CA ILE A 227 -3.45 -18.73 -19.30
C ILE A 227 -3.49 -19.99 -18.46
N GLU A 228 -4.09 -21.06 -19.00
CA GLU A 228 -4.17 -22.34 -18.30
C GLU A 228 -2.88 -23.15 -18.47
N GLU A 229 -2.84 -24.36 -17.90
CA GLU A 229 -1.63 -25.19 -17.81
C GLU A 229 -1.08 -25.61 -19.18
N ASN A 230 0.27 -25.75 -19.26
CA ASN A 230 0.98 -26.30 -20.41
C ASN A 230 0.76 -25.55 -21.73
N ALA A 231 0.34 -24.30 -21.70
CA ALA A 231 0.21 -23.48 -22.90
C ALA A 231 1.60 -22.94 -23.36
N THR A 232 1.68 -22.54 -24.61
CA THR A 232 2.86 -21.87 -25.17
C THR A 232 2.45 -20.54 -25.78
N ILE A 233 3.05 -19.45 -25.29
CA ILE A 233 2.87 -18.10 -25.86
C ILE A 233 4.15 -17.72 -26.58
N ARG A 234 4.06 -17.59 -27.89
CA ARG A 234 5.20 -17.30 -28.76
C ARG A 234 5.62 -15.84 -28.66
N ALA A 235 6.87 -15.59 -29.03
CA ALA A 235 7.47 -14.27 -29.02
C ALA A 235 6.63 -13.23 -29.78
N PHE A 236 6.72 -11.96 -29.33
CA PHE A 236 6.01 -10.81 -29.90
C PHE A 236 4.48 -10.87 -29.83
N SER A 237 3.94 -11.69 -28.95
CA SER A 237 2.49 -11.73 -28.70
C SER A 237 2.07 -10.62 -27.73
N HIS A 238 0.93 -9.98 -28.02
CA HIS A 238 0.25 -9.07 -27.11
C HIS A 238 -1.14 -9.62 -26.84
N LEU A 239 -1.42 -10.00 -25.59
CA LEU A 239 -2.69 -10.57 -25.17
C LEU A 239 -3.42 -9.62 -24.22
N GLU A 240 -4.73 -9.45 -24.43
CA GLU A 240 -5.59 -8.64 -23.58
C GLU A 240 -6.98 -9.24 -23.51
N GLY A 241 -7.61 -9.26 -22.31
CA GLY A 241 -9.01 -9.64 -22.12
C GLY A 241 -9.34 -11.04 -22.62
N CYS A 242 -8.41 -12.02 -22.51
CA CYS A 242 -8.59 -13.34 -23.09
C CYS A 242 -8.26 -14.47 -22.11
N ARG A 243 -8.80 -15.66 -22.42
CA ARG A 243 -8.48 -16.90 -21.74
C ARG A 243 -7.88 -17.89 -22.73
N ILE A 244 -6.70 -18.40 -22.42
CA ILE A 244 -5.99 -19.40 -23.18
C ILE A 244 -6.18 -20.76 -22.51
N PHE A 245 -6.74 -21.70 -23.22
CA PHE A 245 -7.03 -23.06 -22.72
C PHE A 245 -5.77 -23.93 -22.62
N PRO A 246 -5.81 -25.04 -21.84
CA PRO A 246 -4.66 -25.90 -21.64
C PRO A 246 -4.09 -26.44 -22.94
N ASN A 247 -2.77 -26.63 -22.98
CA ASN A 247 -2.01 -27.17 -24.11
C ASN A 247 -2.14 -26.39 -25.43
N SER A 248 -2.64 -25.14 -25.37
CA SER A 248 -2.76 -24.26 -26.54
C SER A 248 -1.43 -23.61 -26.90
N THR A 249 -1.24 -23.33 -28.18
CA THR A 249 -0.13 -22.51 -28.67
C THR A 249 -0.69 -21.24 -29.32
N ILE A 250 -0.24 -20.06 -28.84
CA ILE A 250 -0.72 -18.74 -29.30
C ILE A 250 0.45 -17.94 -29.84
N GLY A 251 0.22 -17.20 -30.92
CA GLY A 251 1.15 -16.21 -31.48
C GLY A 251 1.83 -16.58 -32.74
N PRO A 252 2.74 -15.66 -33.23
CA PRO A 252 2.35 -14.34 -33.71
C PRO A 252 1.73 -14.45 -35.05
#